data_e0ce72a5d337eb9682b1fe414566872d
#
_entry.id   e0ce72a5d337eb9682b1fe414566872d
#
_cell.length_a   1.000
_cell.length_b   1.000
_cell.length_c   1.000
_cell.angle_alpha   90.00
_cell.angle_beta   90.00
_cell.angle_gamma   90.00
#
_symmetry.space_group_name_H-M   'P 1'
#
loop_
_entity.id
_entity.type
_entity.pdbx_description
1 polymer ?
#
loop_
_entity_poly.entity_id
_entity_poly.type
_entity_poly.pdbx_seq_one_letter_code
_entity_poly.pdbx_strand_id
1 'polypeptide(L)'
;MKLQYCSDLHLEFPDNKEYILDNPLEPNADILILAGDIVPFAIMDKHNDFFDYISRNFKMTYWIPGNHEYYYYNTESSCFLETQIRENIYLVNNCVKEISGVNLIFSTLWSNISEEKRWVIQQSLSDFKVIKYNDHLFNVDDYNTLHKESLEFIQNALATKSNNKTIVVTHHAPTFVKYPEKYSNSKINEAFATNLTDLIQDSTIDYWIYGHHHSNIGEFQIGNTKLVTNQLGYVKYNENDGYNNKAIITI
;
A
#
# COMPACT_ATOMS: atom_id res chain seq x y z
N MET A 1 -9.26 -8.99 17.34
CA MET A 1 -9.87 -8.58 16.07
C MET A 1 -9.14 -9.27 14.92
N LYS A 2 -9.85 -9.62 13.81
CA LYS A 2 -9.22 -10.16 12.60
C LYS A 2 -9.31 -9.12 11.50
N LEU A 3 -8.22 -8.93 10.75
CA LEU A 3 -8.17 -8.12 9.54
C LEU A 3 -7.69 -8.99 8.38
N GLN A 4 -8.44 -8.99 7.27
CA GLN A 4 -7.97 -9.56 6.00
C GLN A 4 -7.25 -8.48 5.22
N TYR A 5 -6.20 -8.85 4.47
CA TYR A 5 -5.40 -7.87 3.75
C TYR A 5 -4.85 -8.41 2.43
N CYS A 6 -4.74 -7.53 1.45
CA CYS A 6 -4.02 -7.76 0.20
C CYS A 6 -3.62 -6.43 -0.44
N SER A 7 -2.76 -6.50 -1.44
CA SER A 7 -2.32 -5.38 -2.27
C SER A 7 -1.98 -5.83 -3.69
N ASP A 8 -1.65 -4.86 -4.54
CA ASP A 8 -1.09 -5.09 -5.87
C ASP A 8 -1.99 -5.98 -6.75
N LEU A 9 -3.32 -5.77 -6.66
CA LEU A 9 -4.28 -6.53 -7.46
C LEU A 9 -4.24 -6.14 -8.94
N HIS A 10 -3.90 -4.88 -9.24
CA HIS A 10 -3.70 -4.39 -10.61
C HIS A 10 -4.82 -4.77 -11.58
N LEU A 11 -6.06 -4.48 -11.21
CA LEU A 11 -7.25 -4.85 -11.98
C LEU A 11 -7.32 -4.18 -13.37
N GLU A 12 -6.47 -3.20 -13.64
CA GLU A 12 -6.28 -2.61 -14.96
C GLU A 12 -5.69 -3.57 -15.99
N PHE A 13 -5.01 -4.65 -15.54
CA PHE A 13 -4.45 -5.65 -16.42
C PHE A 13 -5.43 -6.82 -16.60
N PRO A 14 -5.72 -7.24 -17.85
CA PRO A 14 -6.70 -8.31 -18.12
C PRO A 14 -6.39 -9.62 -17.39
N ASP A 15 -5.11 -10.05 -17.38
CA ASP A 15 -4.69 -11.30 -16.73
C ASP A 15 -4.96 -11.27 -15.22
N ASN A 16 -4.72 -10.12 -14.57
CA ASN A 16 -4.99 -9.92 -13.15
C ASN A 16 -6.50 -9.91 -12.86
N LYS A 17 -7.27 -9.19 -13.69
CA LYS A 17 -8.73 -9.15 -13.56
C LYS A 17 -9.33 -10.55 -13.70
N GLU A 18 -8.92 -11.32 -14.70
CA GLU A 18 -9.36 -12.72 -14.90
C GLU A 18 -8.99 -13.58 -13.70
N TYR A 19 -7.75 -13.47 -13.21
CA TYR A 19 -7.30 -14.22 -12.03
C TYR A 19 -8.18 -13.94 -10.79
N ILE A 20 -8.51 -12.66 -10.51
CA ILE A 20 -9.36 -12.28 -9.37
C ILE A 20 -10.81 -12.73 -9.56
N LEU A 21 -11.32 -12.79 -10.79
CA LEU A 21 -12.65 -13.35 -11.08
C LEU A 21 -12.69 -14.85 -10.79
N ASP A 22 -11.65 -15.58 -11.15
CA ASP A 22 -11.53 -17.03 -10.92
C ASP A 22 -11.15 -17.37 -9.48
N ASN A 23 -10.43 -16.48 -8.79
CA ASN A 23 -9.96 -16.63 -7.42
C ASN A 23 -10.35 -15.42 -6.56
N PRO A 24 -11.64 -15.19 -6.32
CA PRO A 24 -12.09 -14.02 -5.59
C PRO A 24 -11.57 -14.00 -4.15
N LEU A 25 -11.54 -12.81 -3.55
CA LEU A 25 -11.24 -12.67 -2.12
C LEU A 25 -12.29 -13.42 -1.30
N GLU A 26 -11.88 -14.51 -0.65
CA GLU A 26 -12.76 -15.27 0.24
C GLU A 26 -12.83 -14.59 1.60
N PRO A 27 -14.02 -14.12 2.07
CA PRO A 27 -14.13 -13.41 3.32
C PRO A 27 -13.74 -14.28 4.53
N ASN A 28 -12.69 -13.87 5.25
CA ASN A 28 -12.16 -14.54 6.43
C ASN A 28 -12.05 -13.60 7.66
N ALA A 29 -12.44 -12.35 7.48
CA ALA A 29 -12.57 -11.32 8.51
C ALA A 29 -13.66 -10.32 8.14
N ASP A 30 -14.14 -9.56 9.12
CA ASP A 30 -15.14 -8.51 8.92
C ASP A 30 -14.56 -7.28 8.20
N ILE A 31 -13.25 -7.02 8.38
CA ILE A 31 -12.55 -5.85 7.85
C ILE A 31 -11.53 -6.30 6.80
N LEU A 32 -11.61 -5.66 5.62
CA LEU A 32 -10.63 -5.82 4.55
C LEU A 32 -9.72 -4.59 4.47
N ILE A 33 -8.43 -4.83 4.33
CA ILE A 33 -7.41 -3.82 4.04
C ILE A 33 -6.88 -4.04 2.62
N LEU A 34 -7.04 -3.04 1.77
CA LEU A 34 -6.46 -2.98 0.43
C LEU A 34 -5.25 -2.04 0.48
N ALA A 35 -4.05 -2.60 0.48
CA ALA A 35 -2.81 -1.86 0.73
C ALA A 35 -2.17 -1.31 -0.56
N GLY A 36 -2.98 -0.76 -1.45
CA GLY A 36 -2.55 -0.04 -2.67
C GLY A 36 -2.43 -0.92 -3.91
N ASP A 37 -2.35 -0.24 -5.05
CA ASP A 37 -2.25 -0.82 -6.39
C ASP A 37 -3.40 -1.79 -6.70
N ILE A 38 -4.62 -1.34 -6.43
CA ILE A 38 -5.85 -2.08 -6.72
C ILE A 38 -6.32 -1.77 -8.15
N VAL A 39 -6.49 -0.48 -8.45
CA VAL A 39 -6.90 0.00 -9.78
C VAL A 39 -6.66 1.50 -9.91
N PRO A 40 -6.19 2.01 -11.08
CA PRO A 40 -6.07 3.45 -11.32
C PRO A 40 -7.39 4.21 -11.15
N PHE A 41 -7.36 5.35 -10.47
CA PHE A 41 -8.53 6.22 -10.29
C PHE A 41 -9.18 6.60 -11.61
N ALA A 42 -8.38 6.81 -12.65
CA ALA A 42 -8.86 7.17 -13.99
C ALA A 42 -9.82 6.15 -14.64
N ILE A 43 -9.80 4.91 -14.17
CA ILE A 43 -10.63 3.82 -14.71
C ILE A 43 -11.39 3.04 -13.62
N MET A 44 -11.40 3.53 -12.39
CA MET A 44 -12.05 2.87 -11.25
C MET A 44 -13.51 2.49 -11.53
N ASP A 45 -14.25 3.33 -12.24
CA ASP A 45 -15.65 3.09 -12.60
C ASP A 45 -15.85 1.86 -13.49
N LYS A 46 -14.82 1.39 -14.19
CA LYS A 46 -14.87 0.18 -15.02
C LYS A 46 -14.74 -1.11 -14.19
N HIS A 47 -14.53 -0.99 -12.88
CA HIS A 47 -14.33 -2.09 -11.95
C HIS A 47 -15.36 -2.08 -10.80
N ASN A 48 -16.55 -1.53 -11.06
CA ASN A 48 -17.65 -1.52 -10.10
C ASN A 48 -18.03 -2.91 -9.62
N ASP A 49 -17.92 -3.94 -10.47
CA ASP A 49 -18.13 -5.35 -10.15
C ASP A 49 -17.27 -5.82 -8.97
N PHE A 50 -16.00 -5.45 -8.93
CA PHE A 50 -15.09 -5.74 -7.82
C PHE A 50 -15.52 -5.00 -6.54
N PHE A 51 -15.79 -3.69 -6.63
CA PHE A 51 -16.18 -2.90 -5.46
C PHE A 51 -17.54 -3.34 -4.90
N ASP A 52 -18.48 -3.73 -5.76
CA ASP A 52 -19.76 -4.27 -5.36
C ASP A 52 -19.62 -5.66 -4.71
N TYR A 53 -18.67 -6.47 -5.18
CA TYR A 53 -18.36 -7.75 -4.57
C TYR A 53 -17.80 -7.56 -3.16
N ILE A 54 -16.76 -6.75 -2.96
CA ILE A 54 -16.18 -6.55 -1.63
C ILE A 54 -17.14 -5.84 -0.68
N SER A 55 -17.96 -4.90 -1.16
CA SER A 55 -18.98 -4.24 -0.35
C SER A 55 -20.02 -5.22 0.20
N ARG A 56 -20.40 -6.22 -0.58
CA ARG A 56 -21.37 -7.26 -0.11
C ARG A 56 -20.76 -8.28 0.84
N ASN A 57 -19.47 -8.50 0.79
CA ASN A 57 -18.82 -9.60 1.49
C ASN A 57 -18.02 -9.18 2.73
N PHE A 58 -17.70 -7.90 2.89
CA PHE A 58 -17.00 -7.38 4.06
C PHE A 58 -17.84 -6.32 4.76
N LYS A 59 -17.77 -6.26 6.10
CA LYS A 59 -18.49 -5.22 6.85
C LYS A 59 -17.88 -3.84 6.67
N MET A 60 -16.55 -3.79 6.48
CA MET A 60 -15.79 -2.56 6.28
C MET A 60 -14.57 -2.84 5.42
N THR A 61 -14.26 -1.95 4.48
CA THR A 61 -13.04 -2.00 3.69
C THR A 61 -12.34 -0.65 3.75
N TYR A 62 -11.04 -0.68 4.06
CA TYR A 62 -10.15 0.47 3.93
C TYR A 62 -9.19 0.21 2.78
N TRP A 63 -9.12 1.15 1.86
CA TRP A 63 -8.25 1.12 0.70
C TRP A 63 -7.30 2.33 0.76
N ILE A 64 -6.00 2.08 0.79
CA ILE A 64 -4.99 3.12 0.58
C ILE A 64 -4.57 3.14 -0.88
N PRO A 65 -4.27 4.29 -1.48
CA PRO A 65 -3.68 4.31 -2.81
C PRO A 65 -2.22 3.81 -2.77
N GLY A 66 -1.83 3.06 -3.81
CA GLY A 66 -0.43 2.92 -4.21
C GLY A 66 -0.07 3.96 -5.27
N ASN A 67 1.02 3.75 -6.03
CA ASN A 67 1.39 4.64 -7.12
C ASN A 67 0.50 4.44 -8.35
N HIS A 68 0.03 3.22 -8.63
CA HIS A 68 -0.83 2.94 -9.79
C HIS A 68 -2.20 3.60 -9.70
N GLU A 69 -2.74 3.87 -8.51
CA GLU A 69 -3.97 4.64 -8.36
C GLU A 69 -3.88 6.00 -9.03
N TYR A 70 -2.69 6.62 -9.05
CA TYR A 70 -2.47 7.93 -9.66
C TYR A 70 -2.12 7.88 -11.16
N TYR A 71 -2.02 6.70 -11.78
CA TYR A 71 -1.71 6.60 -13.21
C TYR A 71 -2.80 7.24 -14.06
N TYR A 72 -2.37 8.10 -14.99
CA TYR A 72 -3.24 8.91 -15.88
C TYR A 72 -4.19 9.84 -15.12
N TYR A 73 -3.84 10.17 -13.90
CA TYR A 73 -4.59 11.06 -13.02
C TYR A 73 -3.76 12.31 -12.69
N ASN A 74 -4.45 13.44 -12.47
CA ASN A 74 -3.82 14.65 -11.97
C ASN A 74 -4.13 14.75 -10.48
N THR A 75 -3.14 14.49 -9.63
CA THR A 75 -3.30 14.63 -8.19
C THR A 75 -2.90 16.03 -7.74
N GLU A 76 -3.63 16.57 -6.79
CA GLU A 76 -3.27 17.80 -6.10
C GLU A 76 -2.46 17.50 -4.84
N SER A 77 -1.83 18.51 -4.28
CA SER A 77 -0.84 18.42 -3.19
C SER A 77 -1.37 17.95 -1.83
N SER A 78 -2.57 17.38 -1.76
CA SER A 78 -3.09 16.87 -0.49
C SER A 78 -2.75 15.41 -0.30
N CYS A 79 -1.79 15.12 0.59
CA CYS A 79 -1.55 13.76 1.06
C CYS A 79 -2.68 13.17 1.90
N PHE A 80 -3.57 14.01 2.42
CA PHE A 80 -4.74 13.57 3.17
C PHE A 80 -5.86 13.16 2.22
N LEU A 81 -6.37 11.96 2.39
CA LEU A 81 -7.52 11.44 1.65
C LEU A 81 -8.45 10.67 2.58
N GLU A 82 -9.72 11.01 2.54
CA GLU A 82 -10.80 10.25 3.17
C GLU A 82 -12.06 10.38 2.32
N THR A 83 -12.26 9.41 1.42
CA THR A 83 -13.37 9.41 0.47
C THR A 83 -14.16 8.12 0.59
N GLN A 84 -15.48 8.23 0.71
CA GLN A 84 -16.37 7.07 0.72
C GLN A 84 -16.69 6.62 -0.72
N ILE A 85 -16.28 5.41 -1.07
CA ILE A 85 -16.47 4.82 -2.40
C ILE A 85 -17.79 4.01 -2.47
N ARG A 86 -18.15 3.34 -1.38
CA ARG A 86 -19.41 2.62 -1.12
C ARG A 86 -19.80 2.86 0.33
N GLU A 87 -20.97 2.41 0.73
CA GLU A 87 -21.47 2.57 2.11
C GLU A 87 -20.43 2.10 3.17
N ASN A 88 -19.67 1.04 2.84
CA ASN A 88 -18.69 0.41 3.72
C ASN A 88 -17.27 0.32 3.11
N ILE A 89 -16.95 1.09 2.08
CA ILE A 89 -15.62 1.16 1.47
C ILE A 89 -15.10 2.59 1.53
N TYR A 90 -13.97 2.79 2.18
CA TYR A 90 -13.31 4.07 2.33
C TYR A 90 -11.92 4.05 1.70
N LEU A 91 -11.68 4.98 0.80
CA LEU A 91 -10.37 5.31 0.28
C LEU A 91 -9.73 6.31 1.25
N VAL A 92 -8.60 5.94 1.83
CA VAL A 92 -7.95 6.71 2.89
C VAL A 92 -6.45 6.84 2.64
N ASN A 93 -5.87 8.01 2.94
CA ASN A 93 -4.43 8.23 2.93
C ASN A 93 -4.05 9.27 3.98
N ASN A 94 -2.93 9.08 4.66
CA ASN A 94 -2.49 9.89 5.79
C ASN A 94 -3.62 10.12 6.82
N CYS A 95 -4.25 9.02 7.22
CA CYS A 95 -5.45 8.99 8.06
C CYS A 95 -5.30 7.95 9.17
N VAL A 96 -5.85 8.23 10.34
CA VAL A 96 -5.94 7.28 11.46
C VAL A 96 -7.39 6.88 11.68
N LYS A 97 -7.65 5.59 11.81
CA LYS A 97 -8.95 5.05 12.21
C LYS A 97 -8.81 4.25 13.49
N GLU A 98 -9.64 4.53 14.48
CA GLU A 98 -9.74 3.72 15.69
C GLU A 98 -10.94 2.77 15.60
N ILE A 99 -10.69 1.48 15.71
CA ILE A 99 -11.72 0.44 15.64
C ILE A 99 -11.49 -0.57 16.74
N SER A 100 -12.45 -0.69 17.65
CA SER A 100 -12.43 -1.70 18.72
C SER A 100 -11.12 -1.75 19.52
N GLY A 101 -10.55 -0.60 19.84
CA GLY A 101 -9.28 -0.49 20.59
C GLY A 101 -8.03 -0.78 19.77
N VAL A 102 -8.12 -0.68 18.45
CA VAL A 102 -6.99 -0.77 17.53
C VAL A 102 -6.89 0.51 16.71
N ASN A 103 -5.72 1.11 16.68
CA ASN A 103 -5.40 2.23 15.81
C ASN A 103 -4.86 1.69 14.48
N LEU A 104 -5.53 2.03 13.39
CA LEU A 104 -5.10 1.76 12.02
C LEU A 104 -4.54 3.06 11.43
N ILE A 105 -3.26 3.10 11.14
CA ILE A 105 -2.56 4.25 10.54
C ILE A 105 -2.35 3.93 9.06
N PHE A 106 -2.94 4.71 8.19
CA PHE A 106 -2.96 4.50 6.74
C PHE A 106 -2.13 5.54 6.00
N SER A 107 -1.22 5.10 5.13
CA SER A 107 -0.43 5.99 4.28
C SER A 107 0.06 5.26 3.04
N THR A 108 0.12 5.94 1.89
CA THR A 108 0.86 5.44 0.72
C THR A 108 2.35 5.28 1.08
N LEU A 109 2.87 6.12 1.97
CA LEU A 109 4.25 6.28 2.40
C LEU A 109 5.16 6.84 1.30
N TRP A 110 5.03 6.38 0.04
CA TRP A 110 6.05 6.59 -0.98
C TRP A 110 7.42 6.15 -0.47
N SER A 111 8.51 6.55 -1.10
CA SER A 111 9.85 6.25 -0.61
C SER A 111 10.81 7.39 -0.92
N ASN A 112 11.98 7.40 -0.32
CA ASN A 112 12.94 8.46 -0.50
C ASN A 112 13.97 8.09 -1.57
N ILE A 113 14.04 8.86 -2.64
CA ILE A 113 14.98 8.69 -3.74
C ILE A 113 16.17 9.63 -3.52
N SER A 114 17.37 9.06 -3.42
CA SER A 114 18.61 9.82 -3.25
C SER A 114 18.97 10.59 -4.53
N GLU A 115 19.75 11.66 -4.36
CA GLU A 115 20.25 12.45 -5.49
C GLU A 115 21.09 11.59 -6.45
N GLU A 116 21.84 10.60 -5.93
CA GLU A 116 22.65 9.68 -6.73
C GLU A 116 21.78 8.82 -7.67
N LYS A 117 20.60 8.39 -7.23
CA LYS A 117 19.69 7.51 -7.98
C LYS A 117 18.63 8.27 -8.78
N ARG A 118 18.45 9.55 -8.52
CA ARG A 118 17.43 10.43 -9.13
C ARG A 118 17.25 10.20 -10.62
N TRP A 119 18.33 10.36 -11.37
CA TRP A 119 18.24 10.29 -12.84
C TRP A 119 17.84 8.92 -13.35
N VAL A 120 18.46 7.85 -12.84
CA VAL A 120 18.16 6.48 -13.29
C VAL A 120 16.75 6.08 -12.93
N ILE A 121 16.26 6.43 -11.74
CA ILE A 121 14.92 6.12 -11.29
C ILE A 121 13.89 6.90 -12.12
N GLN A 122 14.09 8.20 -12.31
CA GLN A 122 13.16 9.04 -13.08
C GLN A 122 13.03 8.57 -14.54
N GLN A 123 14.09 8.06 -15.17
CA GLN A 123 14.02 7.52 -16.52
C GLN A 123 13.38 6.13 -16.58
N SER A 124 13.47 5.35 -15.51
CA SER A 124 13.06 3.95 -15.51
C SER A 124 11.57 3.76 -15.20
N LEU A 125 11.02 4.53 -14.24
CA LEU A 125 9.66 4.30 -13.74
C LEU A 125 8.61 4.96 -14.62
N SER A 126 7.47 4.27 -14.73
CA SER A 126 6.27 4.77 -15.38
C SER A 126 5.64 5.94 -14.63
N ASP A 127 5.76 5.98 -13.30
CA ASP A 127 5.26 7.04 -12.43
C ASP A 127 5.59 8.44 -12.98
N PHE A 128 6.85 8.64 -13.34
CA PHE A 128 7.35 9.91 -13.87
C PHE A 128 6.96 10.21 -15.34
N LYS A 129 6.21 9.31 -15.98
CA LYS A 129 5.75 9.44 -17.37
C LYS A 129 4.24 9.61 -17.48
N VAL A 130 3.48 9.10 -16.49
CA VAL A 130 2.02 9.00 -16.60
C VAL A 130 1.26 9.68 -15.46
N ILE A 131 1.91 9.99 -14.32
CA ILE A 131 1.29 10.74 -13.22
C ILE A 131 1.45 12.23 -13.47
N LYS A 132 0.41 13.01 -13.19
CA LYS A 132 0.49 14.47 -13.07
C LYS A 132 0.30 14.90 -11.62
N TYR A 133 1.03 15.93 -11.23
CA TYR A 133 0.99 16.51 -9.91
C TYR A 133 0.91 18.04 -10.02
N ASN A 134 -0.16 18.65 -9.51
CA ASN A 134 -0.42 20.09 -9.67
C ASN A 134 -0.23 20.56 -11.13
N ASP A 135 -0.86 19.84 -12.08
CA ASP A 135 -0.85 20.12 -13.53
C ASP A 135 0.52 19.98 -14.24
N HIS A 136 1.57 19.54 -13.56
CA HIS A 136 2.84 19.19 -14.21
C HIS A 136 3.11 17.68 -14.17
N LEU A 137 4.07 17.24 -14.97
CA LEU A 137 4.50 15.84 -14.95
C LEU A 137 5.21 15.55 -13.63
N PHE A 138 4.79 14.50 -12.94
CA PHE A 138 5.37 14.04 -11.68
C PHE A 138 6.89 13.85 -11.79
N ASN A 139 7.62 14.23 -10.80
CA ASN A 139 9.08 14.15 -10.77
C ASN A 139 9.61 13.70 -9.41
N VAL A 140 10.93 13.49 -9.28
CA VAL A 140 11.52 12.97 -8.05
C VAL A 140 11.38 13.93 -6.85
N ASP A 141 11.32 15.25 -7.09
CA ASP A 141 11.12 16.21 -5.99
C ASP A 141 9.72 16.11 -5.41
N ASP A 142 8.71 15.95 -6.28
CA ASP A 142 7.33 15.70 -5.88
C ASP A 142 7.23 14.38 -5.10
N TYR A 143 7.87 13.32 -5.62
CA TYR A 143 7.92 11.99 -5.01
C TYR A 143 8.49 12.05 -3.59
N ASN A 144 9.64 12.69 -3.41
CA ASN A 144 10.29 12.84 -2.12
C ASN A 144 9.49 13.75 -1.16
N THR A 145 8.78 14.75 -1.70
CA THR A 145 7.87 15.59 -0.91
C THR A 145 6.73 14.78 -0.34
N LEU A 146 6.07 13.96 -1.17
CA LEU A 146 4.99 13.07 -0.73
C LEU A 146 5.49 12.04 0.31
N HIS A 147 6.70 11.51 0.14
CA HIS A 147 7.32 10.64 1.13
C HIS A 147 7.51 11.35 2.46
N LYS A 148 8.11 12.55 2.44
CA LYS A 148 8.36 13.34 3.65
C LYS A 148 7.06 13.63 4.42
N GLU A 149 6.02 14.08 3.74
CA GLU A 149 4.72 14.36 4.35
C GLU A 149 4.07 13.10 4.94
N SER A 150 4.17 11.97 4.23
CA SER A 150 3.67 10.68 4.71
C SER A 150 4.43 10.19 5.96
N LEU A 151 5.74 10.33 5.96
CA LEU A 151 6.58 9.94 7.09
C LEU A 151 6.31 10.83 8.32
N GLU A 152 6.22 12.14 8.13
CA GLU A 152 5.85 13.09 9.20
C GLU A 152 4.47 12.75 9.78
N PHE A 153 3.50 12.42 8.94
CA PHE A 153 2.18 11.97 9.39
C PHE A 153 2.27 10.71 10.26
N ILE A 154 2.97 9.66 9.79
CA ILE A 154 3.13 8.40 10.54
C ILE A 154 3.81 8.66 11.89
N GLN A 155 4.90 9.44 11.92
CA GLN A 155 5.62 9.77 13.15
C GLN A 155 4.72 10.52 14.15
N ASN A 156 3.94 11.50 13.69
CA ASN A 156 2.99 12.24 14.53
C ASN A 156 1.87 11.33 15.06
N ALA A 157 1.34 10.43 14.23
CA ALA A 157 0.34 9.46 14.66
C ALA A 157 0.88 8.51 15.74
N LEU A 158 2.11 8.03 15.58
CA LEU A 158 2.80 7.17 16.57
C LEU A 158 3.14 7.90 17.87
N ALA A 159 3.43 9.20 17.80
CA ALA A 159 3.72 10.02 18.99
C ALA A 159 2.48 10.26 19.86
N THR A 160 1.28 10.07 19.34
CA THR A 160 0.02 10.19 20.08
C THR A 160 -0.11 9.02 21.05
N LYS A 161 -0.05 9.31 22.36
CA LYS A 161 -0.14 8.27 23.40
C LYS A 161 -1.50 7.58 23.33
N SER A 162 -1.47 6.27 23.21
CA SER A 162 -2.64 5.40 23.24
C SER A 162 -2.28 4.06 23.88
N ASN A 163 -3.23 3.44 24.55
CA ASN A 163 -3.11 2.05 25.04
C ASN A 163 -3.60 1.04 24.00
N ASN A 164 -4.05 1.51 22.86
CA ASN A 164 -4.58 0.67 21.78
C ASN A 164 -3.43 -0.09 21.08
N LYS A 165 -3.75 -1.23 20.55
CA LYS A 165 -2.91 -1.90 19.54
C LYS A 165 -2.76 -0.99 18.33
N THR A 166 -1.60 -1.02 17.68
CA THR A 166 -1.30 -0.16 16.54
C THR A 166 -0.91 -0.98 15.32
N ILE A 167 -1.58 -0.73 14.22
CA ILE A 167 -1.26 -1.30 12.91
C ILE A 167 -0.96 -0.16 11.95
N VAL A 168 0.18 -0.22 11.29
CA VAL A 168 0.52 0.67 10.19
C VAL A 168 0.28 -0.07 8.87
N VAL A 169 -0.38 0.60 7.94
CA VAL A 169 -0.63 0.11 6.59
C VAL A 169 0.01 1.07 5.61
N THR A 170 0.97 0.60 4.84
CA THR A 170 1.58 1.39 3.78
C THR A 170 1.54 0.63 2.45
N HIS A 171 1.65 1.37 1.33
CA HIS A 171 1.87 0.71 0.05
C HIS A 171 3.36 0.42 -0.15
N HIS A 172 4.21 1.44 -0.11
CA HIS A 172 5.66 1.24 -0.26
C HIS A 172 6.25 0.49 0.95
N ALA A 173 7.26 -0.33 0.68
CA ALA A 173 7.91 -1.13 1.71
C ALA A 173 8.70 -0.24 2.70
N PRO A 174 8.53 -0.43 4.02
CA PRO A 174 9.13 0.45 5.02
C PRO A 174 10.58 0.08 5.38
N THR A 175 11.14 -0.97 4.77
CA THR A 175 12.47 -1.47 5.10
C THR A 175 13.07 -2.30 3.99
N PHE A 176 14.41 -2.40 3.99
CA PHE A 176 15.15 -3.34 3.16
C PHE A 176 15.49 -4.66 3.90
N VAL A 177 15.06 -4.83 5.14
CA VAL A 177 15.19 -6.11 5.86
C VAL A 177 14.30 -7.15 5.18
N LYS A 178 14.89 -8.32 4.84
CA LYS A 178 14.19 -9.34 4.05
C LYS A 178 13.73 -8.89 2.66
N TYR A 179 14.30 -7.83 2.12
CA TYR A 179 13.99 -7.37 0.77
C TYR A 179 14.29 -8.49 -0.26
N PRO A 180 13.47 -8.67 -1.31
CA PRO A 180 13.61 -9.81 -2.23
C PRO A 180 14.99 -9.89 -2.89
N GLU A 181 15.67 -11.03 -2.77
CA GLU A 181 17.03 -11.22 -3.29
C GLU A 181 17.14 -10.97 -4.81
N LYS A 182 16.06 -11.28 -5.56
CA LYS A 182 15.98 -11.03 -7.00
C LYS A 182 16.19 -9.54 -7.36
N TYR A 183 15.98 -8.63 -6.41
CA TYR A 183 16.14 -7.18 -6.61
C TYR A 183 17.41 -6.60 -5.94
N SER A 184 18.26 -7.43 -5.29
CA SER A 184 19.43 -6.97 -4.53
C SER A 184 20.36 -6.04 -5.29
N ASN A 185 20.50 -6.21 -6.61
CA ASN A 185 21.34 -5.40 -7.47
C ASN A 185 20.57 -4.36 -8.30
N SER A 186 19.30 -4.16 -8.06
CA SER A 186 18.49 -3.20 -8.81
C SER A 186 18.88 -1.76 -8.45
N LYS A 187 19.05 -0.94 -9.48
CA LYS A 187 19.40 0.48 -9.31
C LYS A 187 18.20 1.36 -8.93
N ILE A 188 17.01 0.80 -8.96
CA ILE A 188 15.74 1.53 -8.71
C ILE A 188 15.08 1.16 -7.39
N ASN A 189 15.73 0.40 -6.51
CA ASN A 189 15.15 -0.08 -5.25
C ASN A 189 14.68 1.04 -4.33
N GLU A 190 15.34 2.22 -4.38
CA GLU A 190 14.92 3.37 -3.59
C GLU A 190 13.53 3.91 -3.95
N ALA A 191 12.98 3.52 -5.09
CA ALA A 191 11.61 3.84 -5.46
C ALA A 191 10.57 2.83 -4.94
N PHE A 192 11.01 1.73 -4.35
CA PHE A 192 10.13 0.66 -3.87
C PHE A 192 10.13 0.53 -2.35
N ALA A 193 11.20 0.97 -1.71
CA ALA A 193 11.35 0.84 -0.27
C ALA A 193 12.14 2.03 0.31
N THR A 194 11.82 2.34 1.55
CA THR A 194 12.58 3.29 2.35
C THR A 194 13.05 2.61 3.64
N ASN A 195 14.18 3.03 4.22
CA ASN A 195 14.73 2.40 5.40
C ASN A 195 14.20 3.08 6.69
N LEU A 196 13.12 2.56 7.24
CA LEU A 196 12.55 2.97 8.52
C LEU A 196 12.81 1.94 9.63
N THR A 197 13.85 1.11 9.50
CA THR A 197 14.15 0.03 10.44
C THR A 197 14.26 0.52 11.88
N ASP A 198 14.93 1.64 12.12
CA ASP A 198 15.09 2.22 13.46
C ASP A 198 13.74 2.73 14.02
N LEU A 199 12.94 3.41 13.19
CA LEU A 199 11.60 3.84 13.57
C LEU A 199 10.72 2.64 13.98
N ILE A 200 10.77 1.57 13.21
CA ILE A 200 10.00 0.36 13.48
C ILE A 200 10.48 -0.29 14.78
N GLN A 201 11.79 -0.42 14.97
CA GLN A 201 12.39 -1.06 16.14
C GLN A 201 12.06 -0.34 17.43
N ASP A 202 12.06 0.99 17.42
CA ASP A 202 11.86 1.84 18.60
C ASP A 202 10.36 2.14 18.86
N SER A 203 9.45 1.66 17.97
CA SER A 203 8.02 1.90 18.07
C SER A 203 7.28 0.85 18.89
N THR A 204 6.00 1.14 19.17
CA THR A 204 5.03 0.21 19.79
C THR A 204 4.05 -0.35 18.75
N ILE A 205 4.45 -0.45 17.48
CA ILE A 205 3.63 -0.98 16.40
C ILE A 205 3.51 -2.51 16.58
N ASP A 206 2.29 -3.04 16.50
CA ASP A 206 2.07 -4.49 16.56
C ASP A 206 2.23 -5.14 15.18
N TYR A 207 1.68 -4.52 14.13
CA TYR A 207 1.79 -4.98 12.75
C TYR A 207 2.09 -3.84 11.78
N TRP A 208 2.89 -4.17 10.74
CA TRP A 208 3.07 -3.32 9.57
C TRP A 208 2.70 -4.12 8.32
N ILE A 209 1.64 -3.69 7.61
CA ILE A 209 1.18 -4.28 6.35
C ILE A 209 1.72 -3.42 5.21
N TYR A 210 2.29 -4.04 4.17
CA TYR A 210 2.85 -3.30 3.03
C TYR A 210 2.74 -4.11 1.72
N GLY A 211 2.97 -3.44 0.57
CA GLY A 211 2.91 -3.99 -0.78
C GLY A 211 4.09 -3.58 -1.68
N HIS A 212 3.77 -3.30 -2.95
CA HIS A 212 4.55 -2.60 -3.97
C HIS A 212 5.67 -3.39 -4.67
N HIS A 213 6.41 -4.23 -4.02
CA HIS A 213 7.57 -4.90 -4.65
C HIS A 213 7.24 -6.25 -5.30
N HIS A 214 5.96 -6.64 -5.40
CA HIS A 214 5.45 -7.86 -6.02
C HIS A 214 6.22 -9.12 -5.62
N SER A 215 6.42 -9.30 -4.32
CA SER A 215 7.09 -10.49 -3.81
C SER A 215 6.61 -10.80 -2.41
N ASN A 216 5.96 -11.95 -2.26
CA ASN A 216 5.49 -12.38 -0.96
C ASN A 216 6.63 -13.02 -0.16
N ILE A 217 6.89 -12.47 1.00
CA ILE A 217 7.80 -13.00 2.01
C ILE A 217 6.99 -13.33 3.26
N GLY A 218 7.34 -14.43 3.92
CA GLY A 218 6.67 -14.80 5.16
C GLY A 218 6.77 -13.71 6.23
N GLU A 219 5.85 -13.73 7.20
CA GLU A 219 5.88 -12.83 8.35
C GLU A 219 7.30 -12.82 8.98
N PHE A 220 7.81 -11.63 9.24
CA PHE A 220 9.06 -11.42 9.97
C PHE A 220 8.92 -10.28 10.97
N GLN A 221 9.90 -10.12 11.85
CA GLN A 221 9.81 -9.18 12.96
C GLN A 221 11.01 -8.22 13.01
N ILE A 222 10.73 -6.96 13.31
CA ILE A 222 11.72 -5.94 13.67
C ILE A 222 11.29 -5.36 15.02
N GLY A 223 12.15 -5.44 16.04
CA GLY A 223 11.75 -5.10 17.40
C GLY A 223 10.55 -5.93 17.85
N ASN A 224 9.45 -5.27 18.21
CA ASN A 224 8.18 -5.90 18.55
C ASN A 224 7.17 -5.93 17.40
N THR A 225 7.47 -5.29 16.27
CA THR A 225 6.59 -5.14 15.14
C THR A 225 6.67 -6.35 14.20
N LYS A 226 5.55 -6.95 13.87
CA LYS A 226 5.43 -7.98 12.85
C LYS A 226 5.16 -7.32 11.50
N LEU A 227 5.98 -7.62 10.50
CA LEU A 227 5.81 -7.13 9.14
C LEU A 227 5.20 -8.24 8.28
N VAL A 228 4.18 -7.88 7.51
CA VAL A 228 3.43 -8.81 6.65
C VAL A 228 3.11 -8.18 5.30
N THR A 229 3.08 -9.01 4.26
CA THR A 229 2.71 -8.63 2.90
C THR A 229 1.89 -9.74 2.24
N ASN A 230 0.98 -9.38 1.33
CA ASN A 230 0.17 -10.32 0.55
C ASN A 230 -0.21 -9.67 -0.79
N GLN A 231 0.71 -9.72 -1.71
CA GLN A 231 0.69 -9.04 -3.00
C GLN A 231 0.33 -10.01 -4.12
N LEU A 232 -0.62 -9.64 -4.98
CA LEU A 232 -0.88 -10.43 -6.19
C LEU A 232 0.25 -10.24 -7.21
N GLY A 233 0.66 -8.99 -7.43
CA GLY A 233 1.64 -8.66 -8.47
C GLY A 233 1.11 -8.94 -9.87
N TYR A 234 1.98 -8.93 -10.87
CA TYR A 234 1.57 -9.16 -12.26
C TYR A 234 1.45 -10.66 -12.57
N VAL A 235 0.23 -11.16 -12.70
CA VAL A 235 -0.07 -12.58 -13.01
C VAL A 235 0.62 -13.02 -14.29
N LYS A 236 0.66 -12.17 -15.30
CA LYS A 236 1.36 -12.40 -16.57
C LYS A 236 2.85 -12.78 -16.38
N TYR A 237 3.48 -12.29 -15.33
CA TYR A 237 4.90 -12.54 -15.03
C TYR A 237 5.11 -13.55 -13.91
N ASN A 238 4.04 -14.25 -13.48
CA ASN A 238 4.03 -15.22 -12.37
C ASN A 238 4.49 -14.60 -11.03
N GLU A 239 4.14 -13.34 -10.77
CA GLU A 239 4.46 -12.67 -9.52
C GLU A 239 3.47 -13.01 -8.39
N ASN A 240 2.38 -13.70 -8.71
CA ASN A 240 1.35 -14.13 -7.77
C ASN A 240 1.76 -15.33 -6.88
N ASP A 241 3.02 -15.72 -6.91
CA ASP A 241 3.53 -16.78 -6.02
C ASP A 241 3.40 -16.35 -4.55
N GLY A 242 2.84 -17.24 -3.73
CA GLY A 242 2.58 -16.98 -2.32
C GLY A 242 1.40 -16.05 -2.02
N TYR A 243 0.67 -15.53 -3.04
CA TYR A 243 -0.56 -14.78 -2.81
C TYR A 243 -1.66 -15.68 -2.20
N ASN A 244 -2.37 -15.15 -1.21
CA ASN A 244 -3.45 -15.86 -0.52
C ASN A 244 -4.70 -14.97 -0.45
N ASN A 245 -5.76 -15.37 -1.15
CA ASN A 245 -7.02 -14.63 -1.24
C ASN A 245 -7.82 -14.53 0.08
N LYS A 246 -7.32 -15.13 1.16
CA LYS A 246 -7.89 -15.11 2.52
C LYS A 246 -6.87 -14.85 3.63
N ALA A 247 -5.75 -14.19 3.30
CA ALA A 247 -4.70 -13.85 4.27
C ALA A 247 -5.24 -12.92 5.36
N ILE A 248 -4.99 -13.27 6.63
CA ILE A 248 -5.45 -12.51 7.79
C ILE A 248 -4.30 -12.26 8.78
N ILE A 249 -4.44 -11.18 9.54
CA ILE A 249 -3.76 -11.00 10.83
C ILE A 249 -4.80 -11.09 11.96
N THR A 250 -4.34 -11.51 13.14
CA THR A 250 -5.16 -11.57 14.36
C THR A 250 -4.50 -10.72 15.46
N ILE A 251 -5.28 -9.84 16.07
CA ILE A 251 -4.89 -8.85 17.06
C ILE A 251 -5.57 -9.14 18.38
#